data_0566c8f4083ae1be7662cc5270c0da66
#
_entry.id   0566c8f4083ae1be7662cc5270c0da66
#
_cell.length_a   1.000
_cell.length_b   1.000
_cell.length_c   1.000
_cell.angle_alpha   90.00
_cell.angle_beta   90.00
_cell.angle_gamma   90.00
#
_symmetry.space_group_name_H-M   'P 1'
#
loop_
_entity.id
_entity.type
_entity.pdbx_description
1 polymer ?
#
loop_
_entity_poly.entity_id
_entity_poly.type
_entity_poly.pdbx_seq_one_letter_code
_entity_poly.pdbx_strand_id
1 'polypeptide(L)'
;QNPRWSYSVPKALGENLVANSGLEYLIIRYFNVYGPGQIDHFVNEFVERCKQGEYYIKGDDTRSFCYVDDAVRMTDILVRNHSNLTVNVGQQEEVKISVVAKLIMGIMGVNPDKLEVRSGPVGSAKRRCPDTTLVKQLTGFTDYTPLQEGLRKTVESLL
;
A
#
# COMPACT_ATOMS: atom_id res chain seq x y z
N GLN A 1 2.66 20.80 16.39
CA GLN A 1 3.09 19.38 16.41
C GLN A 1 2.66 18.73 15.10
N ASN A 2 3.54 17.96 14.45
CA ASN A 2 3.21 17.26 13.23
C ASN A 2 2.50 15.94 13.63
N PRO A 3 1.22 15.72 13.29
CA PRO A 3 0.46 14.53 13.71
C PRO A 3 1.07 13.20 13.23
N ARG A 4 2.00 13.24 12.28
CA ARG A 4 2.72 12.05 11.82
C ARG A 4 3.70 11.47 12.81
N TRP A 5 4.27 12.29 13.69
CA TRP A 5 5.16 11.80 14.73
C TRP A 5 4.40 10.96 15.76
N SER A 6 3.13 11.28 16.01
CA SER A 6 2.28 10.51 16.92
C SER A 6 2.02 9.07 16.44
N TYR A 7 2.15 8.79 15.13
CA TYR A 7 2.05 7.44 14.58
C TYR A 7 3.43 6.74 14.50
N SER A 8 4.46 7.43 14.03
CA SER A 8 5.76 6.82 13.76
C SER A 8 6.54 6.47 15.03
N VAL A 9 6.46 7.32 16.05
CA VAL A 9 7.18 7.11 17.33
C VAL A 9 6.72 5.84 18.06
N PRO A 10 5.41 5.60 18.30
CA PRO A 10 4.94 4.34 18.90
C PRO A 10 5.32 3.11 18.09
N LYS A 11 5.31 3.19 16.75
CA LYS A 11 5.74 2.06 15.89
C LYS A 11 7.22 1.75 16.07
N ALA A 12 8.07 2.77 16.04
CA ALA A 12 9.51 2.59 16.27
C ALA A 12 9.82 2.05 17.66
N LEU A 13 9.10 2.53 18.69
CA LEU A 13 9.24 2.00 20.05
C LEU A 13 8.81 0.53 20.13
N GLY A 14 7.67 0.17 19.51
CA GLY A 14 7.20 -1.21 19.46
C GLY A 14 8.20 -2.15 18.78
N GLU A 15 8.79 -1.74 17.66
CA GLU A 15 9.85 -2.51 16.98
C GLU A 15 11.06 -2.72 17.90
N ASN A 16 11.48 -1.66 18.60
CA ASN A 16 12.60 -1.73 19.54
C ASN A 16 12.31 -2.69 20.71
N LEU A 17 11.13 -2.61 21.30
CA LEU A 17 10.70 -3.52 22.39
C LEU A 17 10.70 -4.98 21.93
N VAL A 18 10.15 -5.26 20.74
CA VAL A 18 10.13 -6.60 20.18
C VAL A 18 11.55 -7.13 19.91
N ALA A 19 12.39 -6.31 19.29
CA ALA A 19 13.77 -6.71 18.96
C ALA A 19 14.65 -6.96 20.20
N ASN A 20 14.33 -6.35 21.35
CA ASN A 20 15.06 -6.51 22.62
C ASN A 20 14.33 -7.39 23.64
N SER A 21 13.27 -8.11 23.23
CA SER A 21 12.47 -8.97 24.13
C SER A 21 13.18 -10.25 24.58
N GLY A 22 14.24 -10.66 23.89
CA GLY A 22 14.88 -11.96 24.09
C GLY A 22 14.12 -13.13 23.43
N LEU A 23 13.01 -12.86 22.74
CA LEU A 23 12.25 -13.86 21.97
C LEU A 23 12.66 -13.85 20.50
N GLU A 24 12.44 -14.96 19.80
CA GLU A 24 12.51 -14.95 18.33
C GLU A 24 11.41 -14.04 17.77
N TYR A 25 11.77 -13.21 16.79
CA TYR A 25 10.83 -12.23 16.22
C TYR A 25 10.97 -12.07 14.72
N LEU A 26 9.91 -11.57 14.09
CA LEU A 26 9.91 -11.09 12.72
C LEU A 26 9.08 -9.79 12.66
N ILE A 27 9.73 -8.67 12.36
CA ILE A 27 9.07 -7.38 12.19
C ILE A 27 8.85 -7.14 10.71
N ILE A 28 7.58 -7.08 10.30
CA ILE A 28 7.21 -6.83 8.91
C ILE A 28 6.59 -5.43 8.79
N ARG A 29 7.18 -4.60 7.94
CA ARG A 29 6.67 -3.28 7.59
C ARG A 29 5.96 -3.36 6.24
N TYR A 30 4.63 -3.35 6.25
CA TYR A 30 3.82 -3.38 5.03
C TYR A 30 3.72 -1.99 4.38
N PHE A 31 3.84 -1.96 3.05
CA PHE A 31 3.72 -0.72 2.26
C PHE A 31 2.54 -0.79 1.29
N ASN A 32 1.52 0.04 1.58
CA ASN A 32 0.33 0.27 0.74
C ASN A 32 -0.24 -1.04 0.16
N VAL A 33 -0.43 -2.04 1.02
CA VAL A 33 -1.10 -3.28 0.64
C VAL A 33 -2.56 -2.95 0.31
N TYR A 34 -3.06 -3.47 -0.80
CA TYR A 34 -4.43 -3.29 -1.25
C TYR A 34 -4.99 -4.60 -1.81
N GLY A 35 -6.31 -4.74 -1.83
CA GLY A 35 -6.98 -5.93 -2.35
C GLY A 35 -8.40 -6.07 -1.82
N PRO A 36 -9.12 -7.13 -2.24
CA PRO A 36 -10.45 -7.46 -1.72
C PRO A 36 -10.46 -7.56 -0.19
N GLY A 37 -11.52 -7.04 0.45
CA GLY A 37 -11.66 -7.07 1.90
C GLY A 37 -10.88 -5.98 2.66
N GLN A 38 -10.12 -5.11 1.98
CA GLN A 38 -9.50 -3.97 2.64
C GLN A 38 -10.57 -3.03 3.21
N ILE A 39 -10.36 -2.54 4.43
CA ILE A 39 -11.21 -1.52 5.06
C ILE A 39 -10.45 -0.20 5.01
N ASP A 40 -11.14 0.88 4.64
CA ASP A 40 -10.58 2.22 4.45
C ASP A 40 -9.48 2.27 3.35
N HIS A 41 -8.59 3.26 3.42
CA HIS A 41 -7.53 3.51 2.46
C HIS A 41 -7.98 3.92 1.04
N PHE A 42 -7.02 4.42 0.28
CA PHE A 42 -7.27 5.16 -0.96
C PHE A 42 -8.13 4.40 -1.99
N VAL A 43 -7.87 3.11 -2.24
CA VAL A 43 -8.57 2.37 -3.31
C VAL A 43 -10.06 2.27 -2.98
N ASN A 44 -10.40 1.80 -1.78
CA ASN A 44 -11.79 1.64 -1.35
C ASN A 44 -12.51 2.98 -1.24
N GLU A 45 -11.87 3.98 -0.58
CA GLU A 45 -12.46 5.33 -0.45
C GLU A 45 -12.71 5.99 -1.81
N PHE A 46 -11.84 5.76 -2.79
CA PHE A 46 -12.01 6.32 -4.12
C PHE A 46 -13.10 5.62 -4.91
N VAL A 47 -13.23 4.28 -4.80
CA VAL A 47 -14.35 3.53 -5.38
C VAL A 47 -15.67 4.02 -4.82
N GLU A 48 -15.80 4.17 -3.50
CA GLU A 48 -17.02 4.67 -2.87
C GLU A 48 -17.37 6.08 -3.32
N ARG A 49 -16.39 6.97 -3.45
CA ARG A 49 -16.62 8.32 -4.02
C ARG A 49 -17.09 8.25 -5.48
N CYS A 50 -16.50 7.38 -6.29
CA CYS A 50 -16.93 7.19 -7.67
C CYS A 50 -18.39 6.72 -7.77
N LYS A 51 -18.85 5.84 -6.87
CA LYS A 51 -20.27 5.44 -6.78
C LYS A 51 -21.20 6.62 -6.49
N GLN A 52 -20.70 7.62 -5.75
CA GLN A 52 -21.43 8.85 -5.43
C GLN A 52 -21.33 9.92 -6.52
N GLY A 53 -20.63 9.65 -7.64
CA GLY A 53 -20.39 10.62 -8.71
C GLY A 53 -19.29 11.64 -8.40
N GLU A 54 -18.46 11.41 -7.39
CA GLU A 54 -17.38 12.27 -6.95
C GLU A 54 -16.03 11.80 -7.47
N TYR A 55 -15.45 12.48 -8.45
CA TYR A 55 -14.25 12.09 -9.16
C TYR A 55 -13.06 13.00 -8.82
N TYR A 56 -12.62 13.02 -7.57
CA TYR A 56 -11.48 13.85 -7.18
C TYR A 56 -10.49 13.13 -6.28
N ILE A 57 -9.24 13.58 -6.35
CA ILE A 57 -8.17 13.18 -5.43
C ILE A 57 -7.59 14.40 -4.72
N LYS A 58 -7.01 14.20 -3.53
CA LYS A 58 -6.34 15.25 -2.75
C LYS A 58 -4.83 15.10 -2.84
N GLY A 59 -4.19 15.88 -3.71
CA GLY A 59 -2.77 15.76 -4.05
C GLY A 59 -2.52 14.66 -5.09
N ASP A 60 -1.36 14.73 -5.76
CA ASP A 60 -0.92 13.75 -6.76
C ASP A 60 0.47 13.23 -6.42
N ASP A 61 0.63 12.84 -5.18
CA ASP A 61 1.86 12.25 -4.68
C ASP A 61 2.09 10.86 -5.28
N THR A 62 3.34 10.36 -5.22
CA THR A 62 3.64 9.00 -5.68
C THR A 62 3.60 7.99 -4.52
N ARG A 63 3.16 6.78 -4.84
CA ARG A 63 3.11 5.63 -3.93
C ARG A 63 3.49 4.36 -4.70
N SER A 64 3.93 3.36 -3.98
CA SER A 64 3.93 1.98 -4.46
C SER A 64 2.71 1.26 -3.92
N PHE A 65 2.19 0.30 -4.67
CA PHE A 65 1.02 -0.50 -4.27
C PHE A 65 1.36 -1.98 -4.36
N CYS A 66 1.11 -2.73 -3.30
CA CYS A 66 1.35 -4.17 -3.24
C CYS A 66 0.01 -4.91 -3.14
N TYR A 67 -0.25 -5.80 -4.08
CA TYR A 67 -1.48 -6.61 -4.03
C TYR A 67 -1.45 -7.56 -2.83
N VAL A 68 -2.60 -7.78 -2.21
CA VAL A 68 -2.69 -8.52 -0.95
C VAL A 68 -2.14 -9.94 -1.04
N ASP A 69 -2.42 -10.67 -2.14
CA ASP A 69 -1.92 -12.04 -2.30
C ASP A 69 -0.39 -12.09 -2.38
N ASP A 70 0.23 -11.09 -3.02
CA ASP A 70 1.70 -10.99 -3.08
C ASP A 70 2.29 -10.71 -1.70
N ALA A 71 1.65 -9.83 -0.92
CA ALA A 71 2.06 -9.56 0.45
C ALA A 71 1.93 -10.82 1.33
N VAL A 72 0.84 -11.58 1.17
CA VAL A 72 0.61 -12.85 1.89
C VAL A 72 1.67 -13.89 1.51
N ARG A 73 1.96 -14.07 0.22
CA ARG A 73 2.99 -15.03 -0.24
C ARG A 73 4.36 -14.70 0.32
N MET A 74 4.79 -13.45 0.24
CA MET A 74 6.06 -13.01 0.82
C MET A 74 6.08 -13.24 2.34
N THR A 75 4.99 -12.92 3.03
CA THR A 75 4.87 -13.09 4.48
C THR A 75 4.95 -14.56 4.87
N ASP A 76 4.25 -15.47 4.18
CA ASP A 76 4.30 -16.91 4.46
C ASP A 76 5.73 -17.47 4.34
N ILE A 77 6.44 -17.09 3.28
CA ILE A 77 7.85 -17.50 3.10
C ILE A 77 8.73 -16.98 4.25
N LEU A 78 8.56 -15.70 4.62
CA LEU A 78 9.34 -15.08 5.69
C LEU A 78 9.10 -15.76 7.04
N VAL A 79 7.83 -15.97 7.40
CA VAL A 79 7.46 -16.58 8.69
C VAL A 79 7.98 -18.02 8.82
N ARG A 80 8.02 -18.78 7.71
CA ARG A 80 8.48 -20.18 7.74
C ARG A 80 9.99 -20.32 7.79
N ASN A 81 10.74 -19.35 7.26
CA ASN A 81 12.16 -19.56 6.98
C ASN A 81 13.08 -18.56 7.69
N HIS A 82 12.54 -17.52 8.32
CA HIS A 82 13.36 -16.44 8.87
C HIS A 82 12.86 -15.95 10.23
N SER A 83 13.80 -15.58 11.09
CA SER A 83 13.55 -14.93 12.37
C SER A 83 14.62 -13.87 12.66
N ASN A 84 14.41 -13.09 13.72
CA ASN A 84 15.32 -12.07 14.25
C ASN A 84 15.72 -11.00 13.22
N LEU A 85 14.75 -10.55 12.43
CA LEU A 85 14.98 -9.49 11.44
C LEU A 85 13.77 -8.56 11.28
N THR A 86 14.05 -7.39 10.70
CA THR A 86 13.03 -6.42 10.27
C THR A 86 13.07 -6.31 8.75
N VAL A 87 11.92 -6.43 8.09
CA VAL A 87 11.85 -6.43 6.63
C VAL A 87 10.66 -5.62 6.11
N ASN A 88 10.87 -4.90 5.00
CA ASN A 88 9.79 -4.24 4.29
C ASN A 88 9.13 -5.22 3.31
N VAL A 89 7.80 -5.34 3.40
CA VAL A 89 6.99 -6.11 2.44
C VAL A 89 6.15 -5.15 1.61
N GLY A 90 6.34 -5.20 0.30
CA GLY A 90 5.70 -4.29 -0.64
C GLY A 90 6.24 -4.46 -2.05
N GLN A 91 5.78 -3.61 -2.96
CA GLN A 91 6.28 -3.50 -4.32
C GLN A 91 7.08 -2.20 -4.48
N GLN A 92 8.13 -2.20 -5.28
CA GLN A 92 9.00 -1.02 -5.48
C GLN A 92 8.61 -0.19 -6.70
N GLU A 93 7.59 -0.61 -7.44
CA GLU A 93 7.06 0.17 -8.56
C GLU A 93 6.30 1.39 -8.04
N GLU A 94 6.76 2.56 -8.42
CA GLU A 94 6.24 3.85 -7.96
C GLU A 94 5.27 4.42 -8.99
N VAL A 95 4.07 4.77 -8.56
CA VAL A 95 3.00 5.28 -9.41
C VAL A 95 2.33 6.51 -8.79
N LYS A 96 1.91 7.46 -9.61
CA LYS A 96 1.11 8.61 -9.18
C LYS A 96 -0.30 8.20 -8.77
N ILE A 97 -0.83 8.83 -7.73
CA ILE A 97 -2.20 8.58 -7.27
C ILE A 97 -3.22 8.87 -8.38
N SER A 98 -2.99 9.86 -9.24
CA SER A 98 -3.85 10.15 -10.40
C SER A 98 -3.91 9.00 -11.41
N VAL A 99 -2.81 8.28 -11.61
CA VAL A 99 -2.77 7.11 -12.49
C VAL A 99 -3.65 6.00 -11.92
N VAL A 100 -3.51 5.71 -10.63
CA VAL A 100 -4.33 4.70 -9.93
C VAL A 100 -5.81 5.08 -9.97
N ALA A 101 -6.15 6.36 -9.71
CA ALA A 101 -7.52 6.86 -9.79
C ALA A 101 -8.12 6.68 -11.20
N LYS A 102 -7.39 7.03 -12.25
CA LYS A 102 -7.84 6.87 -13.64
C LYS A 102 -8.05 5.40 -14.01
N LEU A 103 -7.20 4.49 -13.54
CA LEU A 103 -7.39 3.05 -13.73
C LEU A 103 -8.68 2.56 -13.05
N ILE A 104 -8.94 2.98 -11.80
CA ILE A 104 -10.17 2.64 -11.08
C ILE A 104 -11.40 3.17 -11.83
N MET A 105 -11.39 4.45 -12.26
CA MET A 105 -12.48 5.03 -13.03
C MET A 105 -12.75 4.25 -14.33
N GLY A 106 -11.69 3.86 -15.06
CA GLY A 106 -11.81 3.05 -16.26
C GLY A 106 -12.44 1.67 -16.00
N ILE A 107 -12.05 1.00 -14.91
CA ILE A 107 -12.65 -0.27 -14.48
C ILE A 107 -14.15 -0.11 -14.15
N MET A 108 -14.53 1.01 -13.54
CA MET A 108 -15.92 1.33 -13.20
C MET A 108 -16.75 1.88 -14.40
N GLY A 109 -16.16 1.98 -15.59
CA GLY A 109 -16.85 2.53 -16.78
C GLY A 109 -17.03 4.05 -16.73
N VAL A 110 -16.29 4.76 -15.87
CA VAL A 110 -16.32 6.23 -15.73
C VAL A 110 -15.22 6.83 -16.59
N ASN A 111 -15.53 7.92 -17.34
CA ASN A 111 -14.53 8.63 -18.13
C ASN A 111 -13.41 9.19 -17.23
N PRO A 112 -12.13 8.76 -17.40
CA PRO A 112 -11.00 9.21 -16.59
C PRO A 112 -10.67 10.72 -16.70
N ASP A 113 -11.13 11.39 -17.74
CA ASP A 113 -10.93 12.84 -17.93
C ASP A 113 -11.74 13.69 -16.95
N LYS A 114 -12.74 13.11 -16.28
CA LYS A 114 -13.49 13.77 -15.20
C LYS A 114 -12.70 13.86 -13.89
N LEU A 115 -11.51 13.26 -13.80
CA LEU A 115 -10.71 13.30 -12.57
C LEU A 115 -10.24 14.71 -12.26
N GLU A 116 -10.61 15.21 -11.09
CA GLU A 116 -10.09 16.46 -10.52
C GLU A 116 -8.96 16.19 -9.55
N VAL A 117 -7.88 16.96 -9.64
CA VAL A 117 -6.79 16.97 -8.66
C VAL A 117 -6.93 18.21 -7.79
N ARG A 118 -7.31 18.03 -6.53
CA ARG A 118 -7.45 19.10 -5.53
C ARG A 118 -6.19 19.20 -4.67
N SER A 119 -6.02 20.31 -3.97
CA SER A 119 -4.88 20.50 -3.05
C SER A 119 -4.77 19.37 -2.02
N GLY A 120 -3.58 18.82 -1.89
CA GLY A 120 -3.30 17.77 -0.90
C GLY A 120 -3.15 18.31 0.53
N PRO A 121 -3.23 17.46 1.55
CA PRO A 121 -3.01 17.86 2.94
C PRO A 121 -1.60 18.41 3.15
N VAL A 122 -1.50 19.51 3.89
CA VAL A 122 -0.19 20.09 4.27
C VAL A 122 0.64 19.06 5.01
N GLY A 123 1.91 18.92 4.62
CA GLY A 123 2.82 17.95 5.22
C GLY A 123 2.62 16.51 4.69
N SER A 124 1.85 16.28 3.62
CA SER A 124 1.79 14.96 2.99
C SER A 124 3.16 14.55 2.45
N ALA A 125 3.59 13.29 2.71
CA ALA A 125 4.81 12.78 2.12
C ALA A 125 4.61 12.68 0.61
N LYS A 126 5.41 13.40 -0.15
CA LYS A 126 5.32 13.41 -1.62
C LYS A 126 5.63 12.05 -2.24
N ARG A 127 6.45 11.26 -1.55
CA ARG A 127 6.90 9.94 -2.00
C ARG A 127 6.82 8.93 -0.86
N ARG A 128 6.25 7.73 -1.14
CA ARG A 128 6.32 6.55 -0.26
C ARG A 128 6.55 5.32 -1.12
N CYS A 129 7.80 4.89 -1.16
CA CYS A 129 8.22 3.69 -1.88
C CYS A 129 9.22 2.95 -1.00
N PRO A 130 8.99 1.67 -0.67
CA PRO A 130 9.91 0.89 0.14
C PRO A 130 11.13 0.46 -0.67
N ASP A 131 12.23 0.26 0.03
CA ASP A 131 13.28 -0.63 -0.47
C ASP A 131 12.85 -2.08 -0.19
N THR A 132 12.68 -2.86 -1.24
CA THR A 132 12.26 -4.27 -1.20
C THR A 132 13.39 -5.24 -1.54
N THR A 133 14.64 -4.76 -1.54
CA THR A 133 15.81 -5.60 -1.89
C THR A 133 15.91 -6.79 -0.94
N LEU A 134 15.80 -6.55 0.36
CA LEU A 134 15.92 -7.61 1.36
C LEU A 134 14.81 -8.68 1.23
N VAL A 135 13.54 -8.28 1.10
CA VAL A 135 12.46 -9.27 0.96
C VAL A 135 12.61 -10.10 -0.31
N LYS A 136 13.05 -9.50 -1.42
CA LYS A 136 13.33 -10.23 -2.65
C LYS A 136 14.46 -11.25 -2.48
N GLN A 137 15.53 -10.87 -1.79
CA GLN A 137 16.66 -11.79 -1.49
C GLN A 137 16.22 -12.96 -0.60
N LEU A 138 15.43 -12.69 0.44
CA LEU A 138 15.00 -13.70 1.40
C LEU A 138 13.92 -14.65 0.85
N THR A 139 13.03 -14.14 0.00
CA THR A 139 11.88 -14.90 -0.51
C THR A 139 12.04 -15.42 -1.93
N GLY A 140 12.96 -14.85 -2.71
CA GLY A 140 13.02 -15.07 -4.15
C GLY A 140 11.81 -14.53 -4.93
N PHE A 141 10.91 -13.76 -4.28
CA PHE A 141 9.67 -13.31 -4.88
C PHE A 141 9.90 -12.21 -5.91
N THR A 142 9.49 -12.44 -7.14
CA THR A 142 9.62 -11.51 -8.27
C THR A 142 8.34 -11.39 -9.11
N ASP A 143 7.40 -12.33 -8.93
CA ASP A 143 6.17 -12.42 -9.73
C ASP A 143 5.05 -11.61 -9.09
N TYR A 144 5.19 -10.28 -9.17
CA TYR A 144 4.19 -9.35 -8.63
C TYR A 144 2.96 -9.28 -9.53
N THR A 145 1.78 -9.28 -8.92
CA THR A 145 0.51 -9.01 -9.59
C THR A 145 0.55 -7.62 -10.24
N PRO A 146 0.30 -7.51 -11.56
CA PRO A 146 0.23 -6.21 -12.23
C PRO A 146 -0.81 -5.29 -11.56
N LEU A 147 -0.47 -4.02 -11.39
CA LEU A 147 -1.35 -3.04 -10.70
C LEU A 147 -2.78 -3.04 -11.26
N GLN A 148 -2.92 -3.03 -12.59
CA GLN A 148 -4.24 -3.02 -13.23
C GLN A 148 -5.06 -4.27 -12.92
N GLU A 149 -4.43 -5.43 -12.84
CA GLU A 149 -5.10 -6.70 -12.49
C GLU A 149 -5.55 -6.70 -11.03
N GLY A 150 -4.67 -6.32 -10.11
CA GLY A 150 -5.01 -6.22 -8.68
C GLY A 150 -6.12 -5.20 -8.43
N LEU A 151 -6.08 -4.04 -9.11
CA LEU A 151 -7.14 -3.02 -9.02
C LEU A 151 -8.47 -3.56 -9.56
N ARG A 152 -8.48 -4.30 -10.69
CA ARG A 152 -9.70 -4.88 -11.22
C ARG A 152 -10.33 -5.83 -10.22
N LYS A 153 -9.58 -6.80 -9.67
CA LYS A 153 -10.06 -7.73 -8.65
C LYS A 153 -10.62 -7.01 -7.41
N THR A 154 -9.94 -5.94 -6.98
CA THR A 154 -10.35 -5.16 -5.80
C THR A 154 -11.65 -4.39 -6.08
N VAL A 155 -11.74 -3.69 -7.21
CA VAL A 155 -12.93 -2.90 -7.58
C VAL A 155 -14.13 -3.82 -7.79
N GLU A 156 -13.97 -4.94 -8.50
CA GLU A 156 -15.04 -5.94 -8.71
C GLU A 156 -15.59 -6.50 -7.39
N SER A 157 -14.75 -6.63 -6.37
CA SER A 157 -15.18 -7.09 -5.04
C SER A 157 -15.98 -6.05 -4.24
N LEU A 158 -15.92 -4.80 -4.66
CA LEU A 158 -16.60 -3.67 -4.01
C LEU A 158 -17.90 -3.25 -4.72
N LEU A 159 -18.13 -3.69 -5.97
CA LEU A 159 -19.33 -3.40 -6.75
C LEU A 159 -20.46 -4.36 -6.43
#